data_4a235db5fb792a90a2427d53f077a09d
#
_entry.id   4a235db5fb792a90a2427d53f077a09d
#
_cell.length_a   1.000
_cell.length_b   1.000
_cell.length_c   1.000
_cell.angle_alpha   90.00
_cell.angle_beta   90.00
_cell.angle_gamma   90.00
#
_symmetry.space_group_name_H-M   'P 1'
#
loop_
_entity.id
_entity.type
_entity.pdbx_description
1 polymer ?
#
loop_
_entity_poly.entity_id
_entity_poly.type
_entity_poly.pdbx_seq_one_letter_code
_entity_poly.pdbx_strand_id
1 'polypeptide(L)'
;MGKIVKVSGPLVVASGLSEANMADVVRVGEQHLIGEILTMSGDSAAIQVYEETSGLGPGAEVVTTGAPLSVELGPGLIENIYDGIQRPLEVIRQKTGGNFLPRGEEVPALDREKKWDFTAVAKAGDHLIGGDVLGTVQETPSILHKIMMPPKMSGTVKEIKSGSFTVEDVVAVIETDKGETKELTMIQKWPVRVGRPYTKKYPPVTPLQSGQRIVDTFFPVAKGGTAAIPGPFGSGKTVMQHALAKWADVDLVVYIGCGERGNEMTDVLREFPELIDPRTGESLMKRTVLIANTSDMPVAAREASIYTGITIAEYFRDMGYAVAVIADSTSRWAEALREMSGRLEEMPGEEGYPAYLSSRLAQFYERAGVVECLGSDERQGSLTAVGAVSPPGGDLSEPVSQATMRIVKVFWALDSSLAYRRHFPAINWLNSYSLYLDSLRPWYSEHLGPEYLENREWAMAMLQEESNLNEIVQLVGKDSLSAKDQITLEVARMIREDFLQQNSFADNDAYSEYDRQARMLAMIRQYDTQCLSAAERGGNLSELFAIPAREKIGRAKGVPADQYKDAYANLLVEMEEQIAAIAEKGEKEE
;
A
#
# COMPACT_ATOMS: atom_id res chain seq x y z
N MET A 1 2.38 38.74 14.96
CA MET A 1 2.49 37.92 16.17
C MET A 1 1.12 37.81 16.80
N GLY A 2 0.62 36.62 16.95
CA GLY A 2 -0.66 36.35 17.60
C GLY A 2 -0.48 35.96 19.05
N LYS A 3 -1.61 35.91 19.78
CA LYS A 3 -1.67 35.42 21.15
C LYS A 3 -2.78 34.40 21.32
N ILE A 4 -2.51 33.38 22.12
CA ILE A 4 -3.49 32.35 22.46
C ILE A 4 -4.65 32.98 23.25
N VAL A 5 -5.86 32.62 22.84
CA VAL A 5 -7.12 33.01 23.52
C VAL A 5 -7.75 31.80 24.24
N LYS A 6 -7.69 30.61 23.59
CA LYS A 6 -8.31 29.37 24.12
C LYS A 6 -7.42 28.17 23.78
N VAL A 7 -7.34 27.22 24.71
CA VAL A 7 -6.71 25.90 24.49
C VAL A 7 -7.73 24.81 24.81
N SER A 8 -7.89 23.86 23.91
CA SER A 8 -8.80 22.70 24.06
C SER A 8 -8.15 21.44 23.50
N GLY A 9 -7.31 20.80 24.30
CA GLY A 9 -6.48 19.69 23.83
C GLY A 9 -5.55 20.14 22.71
N PRO A 10 -5.47 19.44 21.58
CA PRO A 10 -4.61 19.82 20.45
C PRO A 10 -5.11 21.07 19.69
N LEU A 11 -6.33 21.55 19.97
CA LEU A 11 -6.88 22.75 19.35
C LEU A 11 -6.54 23.99 20.17
N VAL A 12 -5.91 24.97 19.53
CA VAL A 12 -5.58 26.27 20.09
C VAL A 12 -6.26 27.35 19.24
N VAL A 13 -6.90 28.32 19.89
CA VAL A 13 -7.42 29.51 19.22
C VAL A 13 -6.51 30.67 19.56
N ALA A 14 -6.04 31.39 18.57
CA ALA A 14 -5.21 32.57 18.72
C ALA A 14 -5.78 33.75 17.94
N SER A 15 -5.55 34.98 18.44
CA SER A 15 -5.90 36.23 17.78
C SER A 15 -4.64 37.01 17.36
N GLY A 16 -4.80 38.01 16.50
CA GLY A 16 -3.68 38.84 16.02
C GLY A 16 -2.89 38.17 14.88
N LEU A 17 -3.52 37.30 14.10
CA LEU A 17 -2.92 36.54 12.98
C LEU A 17 -3.45 36.99 11.61
N SER A 18 -3.77 38.28 11.44
CA SER A 18 -4.32 38.83 10.20
C SER A 18 -3.44 38.65 8.95
N GLU A 19 -2.14 38.44 9.14
CA GLU A 19 -1.16 38.23 8.05
C GLU A 19 -0.94 36.75 7.69
N ALA A 20 -1.55 35.83 8.46
CA ALA A 20 -1.42 34.39 8.24
C ALA A 20 -2.46 33.91 7.21
N ASN A 21 -2.18 32.76 6.61
CA ASN A 21 -3.10 32.08 5.69
C ASN A 21 -3.58 30.75 6.30
N MET A 22 -4.69 30.25 5.76
CA MET A 22 -5.12 28.87 6.07
C MET A 22 -4.02 27.89 5.65
N ALA A 23 -3.86 26.86 6.46
CA ALA A 23 -2.82 25.82 6.32
C ALA A 23 -1.38 26.30 6.59
N ASP A 24 -1.15 27.53 6.97
CA ASP A 24 0.19 27.95 7.42
C ASP A 24 0.60 27.20 8.70
N VAL A 25 1.84 26.78 8.73
CA VAL A 25 2.49 26.28 9.94
C VAL A 25 2.77 27.44 10.87
N VAL A 26 2.48 27.24 12.13
CA VAL A 26 2.73 28.20 13.20
C VAL A 26 3.60 27.61 14.31
N ARG A 27 4.29 28.46 15.05
CA ARG A 27 5.01 28.13 16.28
C ARG A 27 4.23 28.64 17.47
N VAL A 28 3.90 27.74 18.39
CA VAL A 28 2.96 27.99 19.48
C VAL A 28 3.67 27.94 20.83
N GLY A 29 3.57 29.03 21.60
CA GLY A 29 4.14 29.15 22.92
C GLY A 29 5.66 29.29 22.98
N GLU A 30 6.21 29.36 24.20
CA GLU A 30 7.66 29.48 24.43
C GLU A 30 8.48 28.29 23.94
N GLN A 31 7.86 27.11 23.87
CA GLN A 31 8.49 25.90 23.38
C GLN A 31 8.45 25.78 21.85
N HIS A 32 7.85 26.74 21.15
CA HIS A 32 7.73 26.76 19.70
C HIS A 32 7.08 25.49 19.10
N LEU A 33 6.04 24.98 19.77
CA LEU A 33 5.33 23.78 19.31
C LEU A 33 4.80 23.97 17.90
N ILE A 34 4.89 22.92 17.08
CA ILE A 34 4.45 22.97 15.69
C ILE A 34 2.93 22.86 15.64
N GLY A 35 2.30 23.80 14.96
CA GLY A 35 0.85 23.77 14.68
C GLY A 35 0.55 24.19 13.25
N GLU A 36 -0.69 23.98 12.83
CA GLU A 36 -1.22 24.34 11.51
C GLU A 36 -2.55 25.07 11.67
N ILE A 37 -2.75 26.13 10.93
CA ILE A 37 -4.00 26.88 10.90
C ILE A 37 -5.06 26.10 10.13
N LEU A 38 -6.15 25.73 10.82
CA LEU A 38 -7.28 25.01 10.22
C LEU A 38 -8.33 25.95 9.65
N THR A 39 -8.69 26.98 10.43
CA THR A 39 -9.70 27.95 10.03
C THR A 39 -9.29 29.34 10.49
N MET A 40 -9.78 30.34 9.77
CA MET A 40 -9.59 31.75 10.12
C MET A 40 -10.91 32.48 10.15
N SER A 41 -11.06 33.38 11.12
CA SER A 41 -12.20 34.27 11.26
C SER A 41 -11.68 35.67 11.65
N GLY A 42 -11.57 36.57 10.68
CA GLY A 42 -10.94 37.86 10.89
C GLY A 42 -9.44 37.71 11.22
N ASP A 43 -9.03 38.21 12.37
CA ASP A 43 -7.66 38.07 12.88
C ASP A 43 -7.46 36.85 13.80
N SER A 44 -8.51 36.07 14.04
CA SER A 44 -8.49 34.86 14.85
C SER A 44 -8.30 33.62 14.00
N ALA A 45 -7.50 32.67 14.48
CA ALA A 45 -7.25 31.40 13.86
C ALA A 45 -7.47 30.24 14.82
N ALA A 46 -8.10 29.16 14.35
CA ALA A 46 -8.10 27.89 15.02
C ALA A 46 -6.92 27.05 14.49
N ILE A 47 -6.09 26.59 15.42
CA ILE A 47 -4.80 25.95 15.15
C ILE A 47 -4.82 24.55 15.74
N GLN A 48 -4.51 23.53 14.95
CA GLN A 48 -4.19 22.22 15.49
C GLN A 48 -2.70 22.14 15.80
N VAL A 49 -2.37 21.72 17.01
CA VAL A 49 -0.99 21.54 17.43
C VAL A 49 -0.61 20.07 17.29
N TYR A 50 0.52 19.81 16.65
CA TYR A 50 1.01 18.45 16.37
C TYR A 50 1.72 17.79 17.56
N GLU A 51 1.82 18.49 18.66
CA GLU A 51 2.51 18.05 19.87
C GLU A 51 1.59 18.19 21.09
N GLU A 52 2.03 17.66 22.23
CA GLU A 52 1.30 17.77 23.50
C GLU A 52 1.21 19.24 23.96
N THR A 53 0.00 19.71 24.22
CA THR A 53 -0.30 21.11 24.54
C THR A 53 -0.36 21.42 26.03
N SER A 54 -0.08 20.46 26.91
CA SER A 54 -0.07 20.65 28.35
C SER A 54 0.86 21.80 28.76
N GLY A 55 0.36 22.73 29.54
CA GLY A 55 1.10 23.92 29.96
C GLY A 55 0.95 25.14 29.05
N LEU A 56 0.32 25.00 27.87
CA LEU A 56 -0.08 26.19 27.11
C LEU A 56 -1.28 26.88 27.75
N GLY A 57 -1.31 28.20 27.68
CA GLY A 57 -2.40 28.99 28.19
C GLY A 57 -2.63 30.30 27.44
N PRO A 58 -3.74 30.99 27.73
CA PRO A 58 -4.03 32.29 27.13
C PRO A 58 -2.89 33.29 27.33
N GLY A 59 -2.60 34.06 26.29
CA GLY A 59 -1.53 35.06 26.28
C GLY A 59 -0.19 34.57 25.74
N ALA A 60 0.02 33.25 25.62
CA ALA A 60 1.22 32.71 24.96
C ALA A 60 1.30 33.13 23.49
N GLU A 61 2.50 33.29 22.99
CA GLU A 61 2.74 33.80 21.63
C GLU A 61 2.49 32.73 20.56
N VAL A 62 2.01 33.19 19.41
CA VAL A 62 1.88 32.38 18.20
C VAL A 62 2.51 33.13 17.03
N VAL A 63 3.44 32.46 16.35
CA VAL A 63 4.18 33.04 15.21
C VAL A 63 3.93 32.20 13.97
N THR A 64 3.46 32.84 12.88
CA THR A 64 3.33 32.16 11.58
C THR A 64 4.67 32.00 10.91
N THR A 65 4.87 30.87 10.21
CA THR A 65 6.02 30.66 9.33
C THR A 65 5.78 31.17 7.92
N GLY A 66 4.53 31.51 7.57
CA GLY A 66 4.13 31.93 6.22
C GLY A 66 4.20 30.81 5.17
N ALA A 67 4.27 29.56 5.57
CA ALA A 67 4.34 28.41 4.70
C ALA A 67 3.51 27.24 5.23
N PRO A 68 2.88 26.43 4.37
CA PRO A 68 2.12 25.26 4.78
C PRO A 68 3.02 24.13 5.27
N LEU A 69 2.43 23.14 5.96
CA LEU A 69 3.13 21.93 6.35
C LEU A 69 3.72 21.25 5.10
N SER A 70 5.03 21.13 5.07
CA SER A 70 5.76 20.62 3.94
C SER A 70 6.75 19.54 4.37
N VAL A 71 7.04 18.63 3.47
CA VAL A 71 8.08 17.60 3.63
C VAL A 71 9.34 18.02 2.91
N GLU A 72 10.48 17.58 3.42
CA GLU A 72 11.76 17.65 2.75
C GLU A 72 11.94 16.40 1.88
N LEU A 73 12.23 16.61 0.62
CA LEU A 73 12.39 15.57 -0.38
C LEU A 73 13.81 15.63 -0.95
N GLY A 74 14.55 14.53 -0.80
CA GLY A 74 15.93 14.44 -1.23
C GLY A 74 16.59 13.13 -0.79
N PRO A 75 17.88 12.93 -1.08
CA PRO A 75 18.63 11.77 -0.63
C PRO A 75 18.64 11.63 0.89
N GLY A 76 18.43 10.41 1.39
CA GLY A 76 18.35 10.11 2.82
C GLY A 76 16.95 9.81 3.33
N LEU A 77 15.93 9.82 2.46
CA LEU A 77 14.56 9.42 2.82
C LEU A 77 14.46 7.92 3.06
N ILE A 78 15.11 7.10 2.24
CA ILE A 78 15.06 5.64 2.32
C ILE A 78 15.80 5.17 3.56
N GLU A 79 15.35 4.09 4.17
CA GLU A 79 15.81 3.52 5.44
C GLU A 79 15.48 4.38 6.67
N ASN A 80 14.83 5.51 6.48
CA ASN A 80 14.47 6.40 7.58
C ASN A 80 13.09 6.05 8.16
N ILE A 81 12.95 6.35 9.44
CA ILE A 81 11.70 6.20 10.20
C ILE A 81 11.31 7.58 10.69
N TYR A 82 10.21 8.10 10.16
CA TYR A 82 9.67 9.41 10.48
C TYR A 82 8.41 9.30 11.34
N ASP A 83 8.11 10.36 12.08
CA ASP A 83 6.77 10.54 12.64
C ASP A 83 5.81 11.19 11.61
N GLY A 84 4.58 11.51 12.05
CA GLY A 84 3.53 12.05 11.17
C GLY A 84 3.86 13.40 10.51
N ILE A 85 4.80 14.15 11.03
CA ILE A 85 5.26 15.44 10.48
C ILE A 85 6.71 15.42 9.98
N GLN A 86 7.19 14.23 9.64
CA GLN A 86 8.53 13.99 9.12
C GLN A 86 9.68 14.31 10.10
N ARG A 87 9.50 14.14 11.41
CA ARG A 87 10.63 14.16 12.33
C ARG A 87 11.35 12.81 12.32
N PRO A 88 12.69 12.75 12.13
CA PRO A 88 13.43 11.49 12.08
C PRO A 88 13.57 10.91 13.51
N LEU A 89 12.86 9.82 13.78
CA LEU A 89 12.71 9.27 15.14
C LEU A 89 14.02 8.74 15.72
N GLU A 90 14.82 8.05 14.92
CA GLU A 90 16.09 7.48 15.40
C GLU A 90 17.11 8.59 15.71
N VAL A 91 17.17 9.64 14.90
CA VAL A 91 18.07 10.79 15.13
C VAL A 91 17.67 11.52 16.43
N ILE A 92 16.36 11.71 16.65
CA ILE A 92 15.86 12.32 17.87
C ILE A 92 16.22 11.46 19.09
N ARG A 93 16.04 10.15 19.01
CA ARG A 93 16.41 9.22 20.08
C ARG A 93 17.89 9.30 20.44
N GLN A 94 18.77 9.34 19.44
CA GLN A 94 20.22 9.48 19.64
C GLN A 94 20.58 10.83 20.27
N LYS A 95 19.95 11.91 19.80
CA LYS A 95 20.19 13.28 20.30
C LYS A 95 19.74 13.47 21.74
N THR A 96 18.58 12.94 22.11
CA THR A 96 17.96 13.14 23.43
C THR A 96 18.36 12.10 24.46
N GLY A 97 18.85 10.92 24.01
CA GLY A 97 19.16 9.78 24.87
C GLY A 97 17.94 9.16 25.56
N GLY A 98 16.72 9.57 25.17
CA GLY A 98 15.45 9.13 25.75
C GLY A 98 14.58 8.34 24.78
N ASN A 99 13.56 7.67 25.33
CA ASN A 99 12.57 6.92 24.56
C ASN A 99 11.30 7.73 24.24
N PHE A 100 11.26 8.99 24.64
CA PHE A 100 10.12 9.88 24.42
C PHE A 100 10.49 11.01 23.47
N LEU A 101 9.52 11.41 22.63
CA LEU A 101 9.67 12.58 21.77
C LEU A 101 9.56 13.86 22.62
N PRO A 102 10.64 14.65 22.74
CA PRO A 102 10.57 15.92 23.44
C PRO A 102 9.74 16.92 22.65
N ARG A 103 9.06 17.81 23.36
CA ARG A 103 8.27 18.89 22.76
C ARG A 103 9.15 19.99 22.23
N GLY A 104 8.78 20.55 21.08
CA GLY A 104 9.49 21.67 20.46
C GLY A 104 10.86 21.32 19.88
N GLU A 105 11.22 20.03 19.86
CA GLU A 105 12.50 19.59 19.30
C GLU A 105 12.46 19.64 17.76
N GLU A 106 13.32 20.44 17.20
CA GLU A 106 13.52 20.52 15.75
C GLU A 106 14.76 19.74 15.33
N VAL A 107 14.55 18.75 14.49
CA VAL A 107 15.62 18.01 13.83
C VAL A 107 15.32 18.00 12.33
N PRO A 108 16.28 18.34 11.47
CA PRO A 108 16.09 18.25 10.03
C PRO A 108 15.68 16.84 9.60
N ALA A 109 14.73 16.75 8.69
CA ALA A 109 14.23 15.45 8.20
C ALA A 109 15.30 14.66 7.44
N LEU A 110 16.15 15.35 6.69
CA LEU A 110 17.29 14.77 5.99
C LEU A 110 18.59 15.08 6.73
N ASP A 111 19.52 14.14 6.72
CA ASP A 111 20.84 14.31 7.31
C ASP A 111 21.61 15.42 6.57
N ARG A 112 22.04 16.46 7.31
CA ARG A 112 22.77 17.63 6.78
C ARG A 112 24.27 17.41 6.67
N GLU A 113 24.80 16.42 7.34
CA GLU A 113 26.25 16.16 7.40
C GLU A 113 26.68 15.07 6.40
N LYS A 114 25.80 14.14 6.09
CA LYS A 114 26.08 13.04 5.17
C LYS A 114 26.34 13.60 3.76
N LYS A 115 27.43 13.14 3.17
CA LYS A 115 27.79 13.46 1.79
C LYS A 115 27.32 12.37 0.84
N TRP A 116 26.82 12.80 -0.30
CA TRP A 116 26.33 11.97 -1.37
C TRP A 116 27.12 12.23 -2.63
N ASP A 117 27.44 11.18 -3.37
CA ASP A 117 28.13 11.29 -4.65
C ASP A 117 27.13 11.66 -5.74
N PHE A 118 27.09 12.95 -6.06
CA PHE A 118 26.22 13.53 -7.08
C PHE A 118 26.90 13.46 -8.44
N THR A 119 26.23 12.85 -9.41
CA THR A 119 26.67 12.79 -10.81
C THR A 119 25.74 13.67 -11.64
N ALA A 120 26.27 14.74 -12.22
CA ALA A 120 25.52 15.62 -13.09
C ALA A 120 25.10 14.90 -14.37
N VAL A 121 23.83 15.05 -14.74
CA VAL A 121 23.26 14.58 -16.02
C VAL A 121 23.09 15.75 -16.96
N ALA A 122 22.58 16.87 -16.47
CA ALA A 122 22.47 18.12 -17.21
C ALA A 122 23.84 18.80 -17.38
N LYS A 123 23.95 19.67 -18.36
CA LYS A 123 25.15 20.43 -18.68
C LYS A 123 24.87 21.93 -18.67
N ALA A 124 25.91 22.72 -18.46
CA ALA A 124 25.81 24.17 -18.62
C ALA A 124 25.33 24.53 -20.04
N GLY A 125 24.36 25.40 -20.11
CA GLY A 125 23.68 25.79 -21.35
C GLY A 125 22.38 25.01 -21.66
N ASP A 126 22.12 23.91 -21.00
CA ASP A 126 20.86 23.18 -21.18
C ASP A 126 19.69 24.01 -20.63
N HIS A 127 18.60 24.07 -21.39
CA HIS A 127 17.32 24.61 -20.91
C HIS A 127 16.49 23.47 -20.32
N LEU A 128 16.12 23.60 -19.04
CA LEU A 128 15.38 22.60 -18.29
C LEU A 128 14.01 23.12 -17.88
N ILE A 129 13.05 22.24 -17.88
CA ILE A 129 11.70 22.47 -17.33
C ILE A 129 11.52 21.71 -16.02
N GLY A 130 10.44 22.04 -15.27
CA GLY A 130 10.13 21.34 -14.03
C GLY A 130 10.06 19.84 -14.22
N GLY A 131 10.73 19.08 -13.35
CA GLY A 131 10.81 17.63 -13.43
C GLY A 131 11.99 17.07 -14.23
N ASP A 132 12.70 17.87 -15.01
CA ASP A 132 13.92 17.42 -15.70
C ASP A 132 15.01 17.01 -14.70
N VAL A 133 15.77 15.98 -15.03
CA VAL A 133 16.82 15.45 -14.16
C VAL A 133 18.07 16.33 -14.24
N LEU A 134 18.48 16.89 -13.11
CA LEU A 134 19.74 17.61 -12.96
C LEU A 134 20.93 16.65 -12.83
N GLY A 135 20.77 15.65 -12.01
CA GLY A 135 21.78 14.65 -11.72
C GLY A 135 21.23 13.50 -10.91
N THR A 136 22.10 12.58 -10.53
CA THR A 136 21.74 11.35 -9.83
C THR A 136 22.62 11.09 -8.62
N VAL A 137 22.05 10.39 -7.63
CA VAL A 137 22.74 9.88 -6.45
C VAL A 137 22.37 8.42 -6.27
N GLN A 138 23.34 7.52 -6.15
CA GLN A 138 23.07 6.13 -5.78
C GLN A 138 22.80 6.06 -4.28
N GLU A 139 21.52 6.15 -3.90
CA GLU A 139 21.11 6.18 -2.48
C GLU A 139 21.20 4.81 -1.83
N THR A 140 20.68 3.78 -2.51
CA THR A 140 20.77 2.37 -2.12
C THR A 140 21.14 1.52 -3.34
N PRO A 141 21.51 0.23 -3.19
CA PRO A 141 21.85 -0.62 -4.34
C PRO A 141 20.75 -0.70 -5.42
N SER A 142 19.49 -0.61 -5.00
CA SER A 142 18.33 -0.71 -5.90
C SER A 142 17.76 0.63 -6.33
N ILE A 143 18.10 1.74 -5.66
CA ILE A 143 17.49 3.05 -5.89
C ILE A 143 18.53 4.08 -6.33
N LEU A 144 18.41 4.46 -7.56
CA LEU A 144 19.11 5.62 -8.13
C LEU A 144 18.23 6.87 -7.96
N HIS A 145 18.61 7.70 -6.99
CA HIS A 145 17.87 8.92 -6.67
C HIS A 145 18.10 9.97 -7.75
N LYS A 146 17.05 10.41 -8.41
CA LYS A 146 17.10 11.46 -9.43
C LYS A 146 16.85 12.82 -8.78
N ILE A 147 17.82 13.71 -8.87
CA ILE A 147 17.67 15.10 -8.43
C ILE A 147 17.05 15.86 -9.58
N MET A 148 15.84 16.36 -9.38
CA MET A 148 15.02 16.95 -10.44
C MET A 148 14.86 18.45 -10.27
N MET A 149 14.62 19.15 -11.38
CA MET A 149 14.16 20.54 -11.35
C MET A 149 12.86 20.64 -10.54
N PRO A 150 12.74 21.64 -9.63
CA PRO A 150 11.49 21.90 -8.94
C PRO A 150 10.31 22.02 -9.92
N PRO A 151 9.11 21.47 -9.59
CA PRO A 151 8.00 21.36 -10.56
C PRO A 151 7.53 22.66 -11.20
N LYS A 152 7.68 23.78 -10.50
CA LYS A 152 7.22 25.11 -10.96
C LYS A 152 8.35 25.98 -11.52
N MET A 153 9.51 25.41 -11.78
CA MET A 153 10.71 26.14 -12.22
C MET A 153 11.13 25.70 -13.62
N SER A 154 11.51 26.66 -14.45
CA SER A 154 12.15 26.43 -15.73
C SER A 154 13.28 27.44 -15.93
N GLY A 155 14.30 27.07 -16.68
CA GLY A 155 15.43 27.95 -16.94
C GLY A 155 16.62 27.24 -17.54
N THR A 156 17.70 28.03 -17.75
CA THR A 156 18.95 27.53 -18.35
C THR A 156 20.01 27.29 -17.28
N VAL A 157 20.67 26.15 -17.36
CA VAL A 157 21.76 25.79 -16.45
C VAL A 157 22.95 26.68 -16.70
N LYS A 158 23.34 27.46 -15.71
CA LYS A 158 24.57 28.27 -15.74
C LYS A 158 25.77 27.47 -15.31
N GLU A 159 25.63 26.72 -14.21
CA GLU A 159 26.69 25.92 -13.63
C GLU A 159 26.10 24.67 -13.00
N ILE A 160 26.76 23.55 -13.20
CA ILE A 160 26.46 22.27 -12.54
C ILE A 160 27.74 21.48 -12.37
N LYS A 161 27.94 20.85 -11.22
CA LYS A 161 29.17 20.10 -10.90
C LYS A 161 28.81 18.72 -10.33
N SER A 162 29.54 17.71 -10.79
CA SER A 162 29.58 16.41 -10.11
C SER A 162 30.56 16.47 -8.95
N GLY A 163 30.27 15.74 -7.89
CA GLY A 163 31.13 15.67 -6.71
C GLY A 163 30.42 15.10 -5.50
N SER A 164 31.11 15.12 -4.37
CA SER A 164 30.56 14.69 -3.08
C SER A 164 29.99 15.89 -2.34
N PHE A 165 28.68 15.93 -2.17
CA PHE A 165 27.94 17.05 -1.59
C PHE A 165 27.00 16.60 -0.49
N THR A 166 26.77 17.50 0.48
CA THR A 166 25.63 17.38 1.40
C THR A 166 24.33 17.78 0.67
N VAL A 167 23.18 17.48 1.27
CA VAL A 167 21.89 17.86 0.68
C VAL A 167 21.64 19.37 0.63
N GLU A 168 22.37 20.17 1.41
CA GLU A 168 22.29 21.64 1.42
C GLU A 168 23.32 22.32 0.52
N ASP A 169 24.32 21.61 0.04
CA ASP A 169 25.31 22.18 -0.87
C ASP A 169 24.66 22.50 -2.22
N VAL A 170 25.08 23.61 -2.82
CA VAL A 170 24.60 24.01 -4.14
C VAL A 170 25.23 23.10 -5.19
N VAL A 171 24.40 22.39 -5.93
CA VAL A 171 24.82 21.45 -7.00
C VAL A 171 24.62 22.04 -8.38
N ALA A 172 23.70 22.99 -8.55
CA ALA A 172 23.43 23.66 -9.80
C ALA A 172 23.02 25.11 -9.60
N VAL A 173 23.34 25.95 -10.57
CA VAL A 173 22.90 27.36 -10.66
C VAL A 173 22.10 27.51 -11.95
N ILE A 174 20.88 27.99 -11.83
CA ILE A 174 19.93 28.14 -12.94
C ILE A 174 19.57 29.60 -13.11
N GLU A 175 19.58 30.08 -14.36
CA GLU A 175 18.92 31.33 -14.72
C GLU A 175 17.50 31.01 -15.18
N THR A 176 16.50 31.43 -14.40
CA THR A 176 15.10 31.18 -14.72
C THR A 176 14.68 31.95 -15.98
N ASP A 177 13.58 31.54 -16.62
CA ASP A 177 13.01 32.22 -17.78
C ASP A 177 12.57 33.66 -17.48
N LYS A 178 12.51 34.03 -16.19
CA LYS A 178 12.25 35.39 -15.71
C LYS A 178 13.53 36.20 -15.51
N GLY A 179 14.70 35.63 -15.79
CA GLY A 179 16.01 36.29 -15.64
C GLY A 179 16.54 36.27 -14.19
N GLU A 180 15.93 35.51 -13.27
CA GLU A 180 16.42 35.38 -11.91
C GLU A 180 17.46 34.26 -11.83
N THR A 181 18.51 34.47 -11.07
CA THR A 181 19.48 33.41 -10.75
C THR A 181 19.00 32.65 -9.50
N LYS A 182 18.90 31.33 -9.61
CA LYS A 182 18.52 30.42 -8.50
C LYS A 182 19.60 29.38 -8.28
N GLU A 183 19.99 29.21 -7.03
CA GLU A 183 20.87 28.14 -6.59
C GLU A 183 20.02 26.95 -6.19
N LEU A 184 20.34 25.78 -6.72
CA LEU A 184 19.62 24.53 -6.45
C LEU A 184 20.49 23.58 -5.62
N THR A 185 19.86 23.01 -4.61
CA THR A 185 20.41 21.96 -3.77
C THR A 185 19.72 20.64 -4.07
N MET A 186 20.07 19.57 -3.35
CA MET A 186 19.41 18.28 -3.51
C MET A 186 18.09 18.17 -2.72
N ILE A 187 17.68 19.21 -1.99
CA ILE A 187 16.41 19.25 -1.23
C ILE A 187 15.34 19.99 -2.02
N GLN A 188 14.15 19.41 -2.06
CA GLN A 188 12.91 20.08 -2.40
C GLN A 188 11.98 20.08 -1.19
N LYS A 189 11.22 21.15 -0.98
CA LYS A 189 10.11 21.19 -0.02
C LYS A 189 8.79 21.18 -0.78
N TRP A 190 7.87 20.33 -0.33
CA TRP A 190 6.55 20.22 -0.95
C TRP A 190 5.44 20.18 0.10
N PRO A 191 4.35 20.95 -0.08
CA PRO A 191 3.20 20.94 0.82
C PRO A 191 2.52 19.57 0.81
N VAL A 192 2.35 18.94 1.97
CA VAL A 192 1.84 17.56 2.06
C VAL A 192 0.39 17.41 1.60
N ARG A 193 -0.42 18.46 1.73
CA ARG A 193 -1.85 18.44 1.37
C ARG A 193 -2.10 18.66 -0.12
N VAL A 194 -1.07 18.98 -0.88
CA VAL A 194 -1.15 19.22 -2.32
C VAL A 194 -0.48 18.06 -3.05
N GLY A 195 -1.21 17.40 -3.93
CA GLY A 195 -0.66 16.36 -4.79
C GLY A 195 0.46 16.92 -5.68
N ARG A 196 1.51 16.12 -5.92
CA ARG A 196 2.60 16.54 -6.82
C ARG A 196 2.12 16.48 -8.26
N PRO A 197 2.46 17.48 -9.07
CA PRO A 197 1.98 17.58 -10.44
C PRO A 197 2.61 16.52 -11.35
N TYR A 198 1.91 16.20 -12.41
CA TYR A 198 2.32 15.30 -13.48
C TYR A 198 1.81 15.84 -14.82
N THR A 199 2.36 15.35 -15.93
CA THR A 199 1.94 15.77 -17.27
C THR A 199 0.60 15.16 -17.64
N LYS A 200 0.46 13.83 -17.47
CA LYS A 200 -0.74 13.07 -17.81
C LYS A 200 -0.91 11.87 -16.91
N LYS A 201 -2.17 11.52 -16.64
CA LYS A 201 -2.52 10.30 -15.91
C LYS A 201 -3.10 9.27 -16.88
N TYR A 202 -2.61 8.05 -16.78
CA TYR A 202 -3.04 6.92 -17.62
C TYR A 202 -3.94 5.96 -16.85
N PRO A 203 -4.86 5.26 -17.52
CA PRO A 203 -5.59 4.18 -16.87
C PRO A 203 -4.61 3.04 -16.52
N PRO A 204 -4.74 2.43 -15.34
CA PRO A 204 -3.92 1.30 -14.95
C PRO A 204 -4.35 0.04 -15.74
N VAL A 205 -3.42 -0.54 -16.50
CA VAL A 205 -3.68 -1.69 -17.39
C VAL A 205 -2.69 -2.84 -17.19
N THR A 206 -1.75 -2.70 -16.26
CA THR A 206 -0.75 -3.72 -15.92
C THR A 206 -1.01 -4.22 -14.52
N PRO A 207 -1.12 -5.53 -14.26
CA PRO A 207 -1.33 -6.05 -12.92
C PRO A 207 -0.09 -5.84 -12.05
N LEU A 208 -0.33 -5.60 -10.77
CA LEU A 208 0.70 -5.66 -9.73
C LEU A 208 0.84 -7.11 -9.28
N GLN A 209 1.95 -7.74 -9.57
CA GLN A 209 2.21 -9.10 -9.11
C GLN A 209 2.62 -9.09 -7.64
N SER A 210 1.85 -9.78 -6.81
CA SER A 210 2.12 -9.90 -5.37
C SER A 210 2.72 -11.24 -4.98
N GLY A 211 2.67 -12.24 -5.86
CA GLY A 211 3.03 -13.61 -5.56
C GLY A 211 2.01 -14.35 -4.69
N GLN A 212 0.93 -13.69 -4.29
CA GLN A 212 -0.16 -14.27 -3.53
C GLN A 212 -1.27 -14.70 -4.49
N ARG A 213 -1.54 -16.01 -4.57
CA ARG A 213 -2.48 -16.58 -5.57
C ARG A 213 -3.88 -16.00 -5.48
N ILE A 214 -4.40 -15.77 -4.27
CA ILE A 214 -5.72 -15.18 -4.10
C ILE A 214 -5.78 -13.73 -4.59
N VAL A 215 -4.71 -12.97 -4.46
CA VAL A 215 -4.60 -11.60 -4.99
C VAL A 215 -4.43 -11.65 -6.49
N ASP A 216 -3.38 -12.27 -6.97
CA ASP A 216 -2.96 -12.19 -8.38
C ASP A 216 -3.99 -12.80 -9.33
N THR A 217 -4.60 -13.93 -8.95
CA THR A 217 -5.56 -14.65 -9.80
C THR A 217 -6.99 -14.21 -9.55
N PHE A 218 -7.42 -14.10 -8.29
CA PHE A 218 -8.83 -13.87 -7.97
C PHE A 218 -9.19 -12.38 -7.87
N PHE A 219 -8.39 -11.59 -7.18
CA PHE A 219 -8.68 -10.18 -6.89
C PHE A 219 -7.49 -9.27 -7.20
N PRO A 220 -7.06 -9.21 -8.46
CA PRO A 220 -5.86 -8.45 -8.82
C PRO A 220 -6.03 -6.96 -8.63
N VAL A 221 -4.95 -6.31 -8.23
CA VAL A 221 -4.79 -4.86 -8.25
C VAL A 221 -3.87 -4.48 -9.41
N ALA A 222 -4.19 -3.40 -10.10
CA ALA A 222 -3.32 -2.87 -11.13
C ALA A 222 -2.19 -2.03 -10.52
N LYS A 223 -1.03 -1.98 -11.16
CA LYS A 223 0.00 -0.98 -10.84
C LYS A 223 -0.58 0.41 -11.03
N GLY A 224 -0.46 1.25 -10.00
CA GLY A 224 -1.10 2.55 -9.97
C GLY A 224 -2.58 2.49 -9.57
N GLY A 225 -3.06 1.36 -9.10
CA GLY A 225 -4.43 1.15 -8.64
C GLY A 225 -4.64 1.42 -7.15
N THR A 226 -5.85 1.15 -6.70
CA THR A 226 -6.28 1.33 -5.32
C THR A 226 -6.87 0.05 -4.77
N ALA A 227 -6.49 -0.31 -3.54
CA ALA A 227 -7.00 -1.47 -2.84
C ALA A 227 -7.24 -1.16 -1.36
N ALA A 228 -8.17 -1.87 -0.74
CA ALA A 228 -8.38 -1.84 0.68
C ALA A 228 -8.29 -3.25 1.29
N ILE A 229 -7.76 -3.32 2.50
CA ILE A 229 -7.68 -4.54 3.31
C ILE A 229 -8.51 -4.32 4.58
N PRO A 230 -9.81 -4.53 4.54
CA PRO A 230 -10.62 -4.49 5.74
C PRO A 230 -10.51 -5.80 6.50
N GLY A 231 -10.41 -5.69 7.82
CA GLY A 231 -10.40 -6.87 8.66
C GLY A 231 -10.37 -6.53 10.14
N PRO A 232 -11.02 -7.35 10.98
CA PRO A 232 -10.96 -7.22 12.42
C PRO A 232 -9.54 -7.50 12.93
N PHE A 233 -9.33 -7.20 14.20
CA PHE A 233 -8.08 -7.55 14.87
C PHE A 233 -7.81 -9.06 14.82
N GLY A 234 -6.58 -9.45 14.55
CA GLY A 234 -6.16 -10.86 14.48
C GLY A 234 -6.56 -11.60 13.21
N SER A 235 -7.10 -10.93 12.20
CA SER A 235 -7.47 -11.52 10.90
C SER A 235 -6.29 -11.72 9.93
N GLY A 236 -5.06 -11.36 10.32
CA GLY A 236 -3.87 -11.49 9.47
C GLY A 236 -3.57 -10.28 8.59
N LYS A 237 -4.10 -9.11 8.93
CA LYS A 237 -3.87 -7.83 8.22
C LYS A 237 -2.38 -7.53 8.03
N THR A 238 -1.62 -7.55 9.13
CA THR A 238 -0.18 -7.30 9.14
C THR A 238 0.59 -8.31 8.28
N VAL A 239 0.23 -9.58 8.35
CA VAL A 239 0.86 -10.63 7.52
C VAL A 239 0.66 -10.34 6.03
N MET A 240 -0.54 -9.93 5.65
CA MET A 240 -0.85 -9.57 4.26
C MET A 240 -0.09 -8.34 3.78
N GLN A 241 0.01 -7.31 4.63
CA GLN A 241 0.76 -6.09 4.33
C GLN A 241 2.26 -6.35 4.19
N HIS A 242 2.83 -7.19 5.07
CA HIS A 242 4.24 -7.59 4.99
C HIS A 242 4.51 -8.41 3.72
N ALA A 243 3.61 -9.30 3.34
CA ALA A 243 3.72 -10.05 2.09
C ALA A 243 3.70 -9.11 0.87
N LEU A 244 2.82 -8.12 0.85
CA LEU A 244 2.78 -7.10 -0.21
C LEU A 244 4.07 -6.27 -0.24
N ALA A 245 4.55 -5.80 0.91
CA ALA A 245 5.78 -5.02 0.99
C ALA A 245 7.00 -5.80 0.49
N LYS A 246 7.09 -7.09 0.83
CA LYS A 246 8.21 -7.95 0.48
C LYS A 246 8.18 -8.41 -0.98
N TRP A 247 7.02 -8.85 -1.47
CA TRP A 247 6.90 -9.61 -2.70
C TRP A 247 6.31 -8.83 -3.87
N ALA A 248 5.56 -7.73 -3.60
CA ALA A 248 4.95 -6.97 -4.68
C ALA A 248 5.99 -6.44 -5.68
N ASP A 249 5.61 -6.45 -6.95
CA ASP A 249 6.42 -5.97 -8.06
C ASP A 249 6.45 -4.43 -8.10
N VAL A 250 7.05 -3.84 -7.05
CA VAL A 250 7.29 -2.41 -6.92
C VAL A 250 8.75 -2.15 -6.59
N ASP A 251 9.22 -0.96 -6.95
CA ASP A 251 10.62 -0.57 -6.71
C ASP A 251 10.83 -0.08 -5.28
N LEU A 252 9.82 0.55 -4.70
CA LEU A 252 9.88 1.18 -3.39
C LEU A 252 8.54 1.08 -2.66
N VAL A 253 8.61 0.93 -1.35
CA VAL A 253 7.45 0.89 -0.45
C VAL A 253 7.52 2.05 0.52
N VAL A 254 6.40 2.76 0.68
CA VAL A 254 6.17 3.70 1.77
C VAL A 254 5.12 3.09 2.70
N TYR A 255 5.53 2.73 3.90
CA TYR A 255 4.64 2.17 4.90
C TYR A 255 4.26 3.24 5.92
N ILE A 256 2.97 3.46 6.11
CA ILE A 256 2.43 4.47 7.01
C ILE A 256 1.69 3.75 8.14
N GLY A 257 2.28 3.71 9.33
CA GLY A 257 1.62 3.31 10.56
C GLY A 257 0.86 4.52 11.13
N CYS A 258 -0.45 4.58 10.87
CA CYS A 258 -1.31 5.68 11.28
C CYS A 258 -2.19 5.27 12.46
N GLY A 259 -1.79 5.67 13.68
CA GLY A 259 -2.56 5.44 14.88
C GLY A 259 -2.61 3.99 15.35
N GLU A 260 -1.72 3.15 14.87
CA GLU A 260 -1.62 1.77 15.31
C GLU A 260 -1.05 1.65 16.72
N ARG A 261 -1.28 0.52 17.35
CA ARG A 261 -0.79 0.26 18.70
C ARG A 261 0.73 0.23 18.72
N GLY A 262 1.33 0.73 19.80
CA GLY A 262 2.77 0.78 19.94
C GLY A 262 3.46 -0.57 19.78
N ASN A 263 2.86 -1.66 20.27
CA ASN A 263 3.39 -3.02 20.10
C ASN A 263 3.36 -3.50 18.64
N GLU A 264 2.27 -3.25 17.90
CA GLU A 264 2.18 -3.61 16.47
C GLU A 264 3.19 -2.81 15.63
N MET A 265 3.34 -1.52 15.94
CA MET A 265 4.33 -0.69 15.27
C MET A 265 5.76 -1.12 15.61
N THR A 266 6.03 -1.53 16.85
CA THR A 266 7.33 -2.08 17.26
C THR A 266 7.65 -3.37 16.50
N ASP A 267 6.67 -4.22 16.27
CA ASP A 267 6.85 -5.44 15.46
C ASP A 267 7.23 -5.09 14.02
N VAL A 268 6.54 -4.14 13.39
CA VAL A 268 6.89 -3.64 12.05
C VAL A 268 8.32 -3.09 12.02
N LEU A 269 8.69 -2.23 12.97
CA LEU A 269 10.00 -1.60 13.04
C LEU A 269 11.15 -2.61 13.27
N ARG A 270 10.85 -3.74 13.91
CA ARG A 270 11.80 -4.83 14.12
C ARG A 270 11.86 -5.77 12.92
N GLU A 271 10.73 -6.14 12.36
CA GLU A 271 10.63 -7.14 11.29
C GLU A 271 11.11 -6.61 9.93
N PHE A 272 10.77 -5.36 9.57
CA PHE A 272 11.16 -4.81 8.27
C PHE A 272 12.66 -4.81 8.01
N PRO A 273 13.54 -4.43 8.96
CA PRO A 273 14.98 -4.55 8.77
C PRO A 273 15.49 -6.00 8.62
N GLU A 274 14.76 -6.97 9.20
CA GLU A 274 15.11 -8.40 9.14
C GLU A 274 14.59 -9.08 7.87
N LEU A 275 13.54 -8.52 7.23
CA LEU A 275 13.04 -9.03 5.96
C LEU A 275 14.09 -8.82 4.86
N ILE A 276 14.31 -9.87 4.08
CA ILE A 276 15.24 -9.82 2.95
C ILE A 276 14.46 -9.55 1.67
N ASP A 277 14.91 -8.55 0.93
CA ASP A 277 14.40 -8.25 -0.41
C ASP A 277 14.83 -9.38 -1.37
N PRO A 278 13.89 -10.11 -1.95
CA PRO A 278 14.20 -11.23 -2.85
C PRO A 278 14.95 -10.83 -4.11
N ARG A 279 14.93 -9.55 -4.48
CA ARG A 279 15.60 -9.03 -5.69
C ARG A 279 17.07 -8.74 -5.48
N THR A 280 17.41 -8.20 -4.31
CA THR A 280 18.79 -7.74 -4.01
C THR A 280 19.53 -8.62 -3.02
N GLY A 281 18.80 -9.43 -2.23
CA GLY A 281 19.36 -10.19 -1.12
C GLY A 281 19.72 -9.33 0.10
N GLU A 282 19.39 -8.03 0.08
CA GLU A 282 19.61 -7.11 1.18
C GLU A 282 18.33 -6.88 2.00
N SER A 283 18.44 -6.12 3.09
CA SER A 283 17.29 -5.75 3.91
C SER A 283 16.24 -5.01 3.09
N LEU A 284 14.96 -5.32 3.32
CA LEU A 284 13.83 -4.63 2.71
C LEU A 284 13.83 -3.13 3.01
N MET A 285 14.44 -2.70 4.12
CA MET A 285 14.62 -1.28 4.46
C MET A 285 15.38 -0.50 3.39
N LYS A 286 16.23 -1.15 2.60
CA LYS A 286 16.96 -0.52 1.49
C LYS A 286 16.07 0.04 0.36
N ARG A 287 14.78 -0.28 0.37
CA ARG A 287 13.77 0.26 -0.53
C ARG A 287 12.48 0.66 0.18
N THR A 288 12.57 0.98 1.47
CA THR A 288 11.40 1.31 2.30
C THR A 288 11.59 2.62 3.03
N VAL A 289 10.50 3.39 3.11
CA VAL A 289 10.36 4.55 4.00
C VAL A 289 9.24 4.23 4.98
N LEU A 290 9.51 4.38 6.27
CA LEU A 290 8.53 4.15 7.33
C LEU A 290 8.06 5.47 7.93
N ILE A 291 6.74 5.63 8.04
CA ILE A 291 6.10 6.68 8.82
C ILE A 291 5.45 6.01 10.03
N ALA A 292 5.92 6.32 11.22
CA ALA A 292 5.43 5.72 12.46
C ALA A 292 4.74 6.77 13.33
N ASN A 293 3.41 6.72 13.35
CA ASN A 293 2.58 7.50 14.27
C ASN A 293 1.71 6.53 15.09
N THR A 294 2.08 6.32 16.34
CA THR A 294 1.37 5.39 17.24
C THR A 294 0.13 6.04 17.85
N SER A 295 -0.74 5.21 18.44
CA SER A 295 -2.02 5.66 19.00
C SER A 295 -1.89 6.61 20.20
N ASP A 296 -0.74 6.60 20.86
CA ASP A 296 -0.40 7.50 21.98
C ASP A 296 0.22 8.83 21.55
N MET A 297 0.57 8.97 20.27
CA MET A 297 1.04 10.23 19.71
C MET A 297 -0.12 11.21 19.46
N PRO A 298 0.16 12.53 19.35
CA PRO A 298 -0.87 13.54 19.14
C PRO A 298 -1.76 13.29 17.91
N VAL A 299 -3.06 13.55 18.06
CA VAL A 299 -4.08 13.31 17.03
C VAL A 299 -3.80 14.06 15.72
N ALA A 300 -3.35 15.31 15.84
CA ALA A 300 -3.02 16.12 14.66
C ALA A 300 -1.88 15.54 13.84
N ALA A 301 -0.84 15.00 14.48
CA ALA A 301 0.26 14.32 13.81
C ALA A 301 -0.21 13.00 13.13
N ARG A 302 -1.16 12.31 13.75
CA ARG A 302 -1.81 11.14 13.15
C ARG A 302 -2.55 11.52 11.86
N GLU A 303 -3.31 12.60 11.88
CA GLU A 303 -4.00 13.11 10.69
C GLU A 303 -3.01 13.47 9.57
N ALA A 304 -1.91 14.12 9.91
CA ALA A 304 -0.89 14.53 8.94
C ALA A 304 -0.09 13.36 8.35
N SER A 305 0.06 12.25 9.06
CA SER A 305 0.92 11.11 8.68
C SER A 305 0.59 10.52 7.31
N ILE A 306 -0.68 10.45 6.96
CA ILE A 306 -1.16 9.96 5.66
C ILE A 306 -0.64 10.84 4.53
N TYR A 307 -0.73 12.17 4.69
CA TYR A 307 -0.27 13.11 3.67
C TYR A 307 1.25 13.15 3.55
N THR A 308 1.95 13.06 4.66
CA THR A 308 3.42 12.97 4.69
C THR A 308 3.90 11.75 3.90
N GLY A 309 3.34 10.59 4.17
CA GLY A 309 3.74 9.35 3.49
C GLY A 309 3.44 9.36 2.00
N ILE A 310 2.24 9.78 1.60
CA ILE A 310 1.87 9.76 0.19
C ILE A 310 2.63 10.81 -0.63
N THR A 311 2.99 11.93 -0.02
CA THR A 311 3.83 12.95 -0.69
C THR A 311 5.24 12.42 -0.97
N ILE A 312 5.84 11.72 -0.02
CA ILE A 312 7.13 11.05 -0.22
C ILE A 312 7.02 10.01 -1.34
N ALA A 313 5.94 9.24 -1.36
CA ALA A 313 5.70 8.26 -2.42
C ALA A 313 5.55 8.90 -3.80
N GLU A 314 4.83 10.02 -3.91
CA GLU A 314 4.72 10.77 -5.16
C GLU A 314 6.07 11.32 -5.65
N TYR A 315 6.94 11.71 -4.74
CA TYR A 315 8.28 12.17 -5.11
C TYR A 315 9.11 11.07 -5.79
N PHE A 316 9.08 9.84 -5.26
CA PHE A 316 9.73 8.70 -5.91
C PHE A 316 9.02 8.26 -7.19
N ARG A 317 7.69 8.35 -7.23
CA ARG A 317 6.94 8.16 -8.48
C ARG A 317 7.42 9.10 -9.57
N ASP A 318 7.68 10.35 -9.25
CA ASP A 318 8.15 11.38 -10.20
C ASP A 318 9.54 11.05 -10.79
N MET A 319 10.31 10.20 -10.14
CA MET A 319 11.55 9.65 -10.69
C MET A 319 11.34 8.52 -11.71
N GLY A 320 10.11 8.07 -11.91
CA GLY A 320 9.76 6.96 -12.79
C GLY A 320 9.68 5.60 -12.09
N TYR A 321 9.72 5.56 -10.76
CA TYR A 321 9.59 4.31 -10.00
C TYR A 321 8.13 3.87 -9.85
N ALA A 322 7.95 2.55 -9.71
CA ALA A 322 6.71 1.96 -9.22
C ALA A 322 6.75 1.94 -7.69
N VAL A 323 5.88 2.74 -7.08
CA VAL A 323 5.83 2.90 -5.62
C VAL A 323 4.53 2.31 -5.09
N ALA A 324 4.61 1.58 -3.98
CA ALA A 324 3.44 1.17 -3.21
C ALA A 324 3.36 1.95 -1.89
N VAL A 325 2.19 2.49 -1.60
CA VAL A 325 1.85 3.06 -0.30
C VAL A 325 0.96 2.08 0.44
N ILE A 326 1.37 1.70 1.63
CA ILE A 326 0.58 0.87 2.55
C ILE A 326 0.25 1.71 3.76
N ALA A 327 -1.03 2.02 3.97
CA ALA A 327 -1.50 2.80 5.10
C ALA A 327 -2.22 1.90 6.11
N ASP A 328 -1.69 1.81 7.32
CA ASP A 328 -2.26 1.04 8.42
C ASP A 328 -2.48 1.92 9.65
N SER A 329 -3.70 2.36 9.93
CA SER A 329 -4.90 2.12 9.16
C SER A 329 -5.62 3.43 8.84
N THR A 330 -6.38 3.43 7.76
CA THR A 330 -7.22 4.57 7.38
C THR A 330 -8.37 4.78 8.36
N SER A 331 -8.79 3.76 9.11
CA SER A 331 -9.78 3.89 10.19
C SER A 331 -9.28 4.79 11.31
N ARG A 332 -8.00 4.67 11.68
CA ARG A 332 -7.39 5.51 12.71
C ARG A 332 -7.20 6.96 12.23
N TRP A 333 -6.94 7.13 10.95
CA TRP A 333 -6.95 8.45 10.33
C TRP A 333 -8.35 9.08 10.36
N ALA A 334 -9.38 8.32 10.04
CA ALA A 334 -10.78 8.78 10.12
C ALA A 334 -11.17 9.15 11.57
N GLU A 335 -10.73 8.37 12.55
CA GLU A 335 -10.92 8.71 13.97
C GLU A 335 -10.25 10.04 14.35
N ALA A 336 -9.06 10.31 13.82
CA ALA A 336 -8.39 11.60 14.00
C ALA A 336 -9.20 12.75 13.38
N LEU A 337 -9.74 12.58 12.20
CA LEU A 337 -10.64 13.55 11.57
C LEU A 337 -11.90 13.78 12.40
N ARG A 338 -12.50 12.73 12.96
CA ARG A 338 -13.67 12.82 13.84
C ARG A 338 -13.36 13.62 15.11
N GLU A 339 -12.23 13.34 15.75
CA GLU A 339 -11.82 14.06 16.95
C GLU A 339 -11.57 15.55 16.66
N MET A 340 -10.90 15.87 15.58
CA MET A 340 -10.63 17.27 15.20
C MET A 340 -11.91 18.02 14.86
N SER A 341 -12.81 17.44 14.07
CA SER A 341 -14.09 18.07 13.72
C SER A 341 -14.97 18.30 14.95
N GLY A 342 -14.98 17.35 15.88
CA GLY A 342 -15.69 17.51 17.16
C GLY A 342 -15.16 18.65 18.00
N ARG A 343 -13.84 18.86 18.04
CA ARG A 343 -13.22 20.00 18.76
C ARG A 343 -13.46 21.34 18.07
N LEU A 344 -13.61 21.34 16.75
CA LEU A 344 -14.00 22.52 15.95
C LEU A 344 -15.50 22.81 16.03
N GLU A 345 -16.27 21.96 16.75
CA GLU A 345 -17.73 22.09 16.87
C GLU A 345 -18.44 22.04 15.48
N GLU A 346 -17.85 21.32 14.53
CA GLU A 346 -18.46 21.09 13.22
C GLU A 346 -19.67 20.16 13.34
N MET A 347 -20.64 20.34 12.44
CA MET A 347 -21.84 19.48 12.43
C MET A 347 -21.45 18.04 12.12
N PRO A 348 -21.73 17.10 13.03
CA PRO A 348 -21.36 15.69 12.83
C PRO A 348 -22.24 15.04 11.74
N GLY A 349 -21.64 14.19 10.94
CA GLY A 349 -22.31 13.26 10.07
C GLY A 349 -22.61 11.92 10.76
N GLU A 350 -22.70 10.87 9.98
CA GLU A 350 -22.97 9.50 10.45
C GLU A 350 -21.91 9.05 11.47
N GLU A 351 -22.35 8.48 12.58
CA GLU A 351 -21.51 8.04 13.71
C GLU A 351 -20.52 9.09 14.25
N GLY A 352 -20.84 10.37 14.07
CA GLY A 352 -19.99 11.47 14.53
C GLY A 352 -18.79 11.79 13.65
N TYR A 353 -18.63 11.14 12.52
CA TYR A 353 -17.62 11.50 11.53
C TYR A 353 -17.95 12.81 10.83
N PRO A 354 -16.96 13.57 10.35
CA PRO A 354 -17.23 14.78 9.58
C PRO A 354 -17.94 14.44 8.26
N ALA A 355 -18.81 15.33 7.81
CA ALA A 355 -19.54 15.16 6.54
C ALA A 355 -18.60 14.99 5.33
N TYR A 356 -17.38 15.49 5.42
CA TYR A 356 -16.35 15.41 4.38
C TYR A 356 -15.44 14.16 4.46
N LEU A 357 -15.77 13.16 5.29
CA LEU A 357 -14.96 11.93 5.42
C LEU A 357 -14.71 11.26 4.06
N SER A 358 -15.78 11.04 3.29
CA SER A 358 -15.68 10.40 1.98
C SER A 358 -14.81 11.21 1.00
N SER A 359 -14.91 12.53 1.01
CA SER A 359 -14.08 13.41 0.18
C SER A 359 -12.60 13.32 0.55
N ARG A 360 -12.28 13.25 1.83
CA ARG A 360 -10.90 13.11 2.29
C ARG A 360 -10.29 11.77 1.91
N LEU A 361 -11.05 10.68 2.07
CA LEU A 361 -10.64 9.35 1.61
C LEU A 361 -10.44 9.32 0.09
N ALA A 362 -11.36 9.90 -0.68
CA ALA A 362 -11.24 10.00 -2.13
C ALA A 362 -9.98 10.77 -2.54
N GLN A 363 -9.70 11.91 -1.92
CA GLN A 363 -8.49 12.71 -2.18
C GLN A 363 -7.20 11.91 -1.94
N PHE A 364 -7.16 11.09 -0.89
CA PHE A 364 -6.02 10.22 -0.64
C PHE A 364 -5.84 9.17 -1.75
N TYR A 365 -6.88 8.42 -2.08
CA TYR A 365 -6.81 7.36 -3.09
C TYR A 365 -6.62 7.91 -4.51
N GLU A 366 -7.12 9.11 -4.81
CA GLU A 366 -6.92 9.77 -6.12
C GLU A 366 -5.46 10.15 -6.41
N ARG A 367 -4.62 10.23 -5.38
CA ARG A 367 -3.17 10.43 -5.54
C ARG A 367 -2.46 9.20 -6.10
N ALA A 368 -3.09 8.03 -6.05
CA ALA A 368 -2.62 6.85 -6.75
C ALA A 368 -2.85 6.97 -8.27
N GLY A 369 -2.01 6.34 -9.04
CA GLY A 369 -2.16 6.28 -10.50
C GLY A 369 -0.87 5.96 -11.23
N VAL A 370 -1.02 5.71 -12.52
CA VAL A 370 0.09 5.67 -13.48
C VAL A 370 0.16 7.02 -14.15
N VAL A 371 1.30 7.68 -14.07
CA VAL A 371 1.46 9.04 -14.58
C VAL A 371 2.66 9.13 -15.53
N GLU A 372 2.53 10.01 -16.51
CA GLU A 372 3.67 10.60 -17.20
C GLU A 372 4.19 11.72 -16.33
N CYS A 373 5.42 11.57 -15.84
CA CYS A 373 6.05 12.51 -14.93
C CYS A 373 6.31 13.84 -15.63
N LEU A 374 6.45 14.91 -14.85
CA LEU A 374 6.97 16.17 -15.39
C LEU A 374 8.39 15.95 -15.93
N GLY A 375 8.75 16.77 -16.91
CA GLY A 375 10.04 16.70 -17.58
C GLY A 375 9.90 16.44 -19.07
N SER A 376 11.02 16.51 -19.78
CA SER A 376 11.10 16.37 -21.23
C SER A 376 11.43 14.94 -21.70
N ASP A 377 11.65 14.01 -20.78
CA ASP A 377 12.10 12.62 -21.06
C ASP A 377 10.96 11.58 -21.10
N GLU A 378 9.70 12.02 -21.03
CA GLU A 378 8.49 11.16 -21.14
C GLU A 378 8.49 9.92 -20.19
N ARG A 379 9.18 10.00 -19.05
CA ARG A 379 9.22 8.87 -18.11
C ARG A 379 7.87 8.67 -17.43
N GLN A 380 7.54 7.41 -17.19
CA GLN A 380 6.34 7.01 -16.46
C GLN A 380 6.70 6.50 -15.07
N GLY A 381 5.88 6.85 -14.09
CA GLY A 381 5.92 6.32 -12.74
C GLY A 381 4.54 5.88 -12.30
N SER A 382 4.48 5.04 -11.28
CA SER A 382 3.23 4.59 -10.71
C SER A 382 3.22 4.66 -9.19
N LEU A 383 2.04 4.94 -8.64
CA LEU A 383 1.78 4.91 -7.21
C LEU A 383 0.54 4.06 -6.97
N THR A 384 0.72 2.93 -6.31
CA THR A 384 -0.36 2.03 -5.90
C THR A 384 -0.66 2.28 -4.43
N ALA A 385 -1.91 2.58 -4.09
CA ALA A 385 -2.34 2.84 -2.71
C ALA A 385 -3.12 1.65 -2.15
N VAL A 386 -2.66 1.13 -1.02
CA VAL A 386 -3.32 0.06 -0.26
C VAL A 386 -3.61 0.56 1.15
N GLY A 387 -4.88 0.69 1.46
CA GLY A 387 -5.34 1.14 2.78
C GLY A 387 -5.91 0.01 3.61
N ALA A 388 -5.37 -0.22 4.80
CA ALA A 388 -5.99 -1.12 5.76
C ALA A 388 -7.18 -0.42 6.43
N VAL A 389 -8.24 -1.16 6.66
CA VAL A 389 -9.43 -0.72 7.37
C VAL A 389 -9.66 -1.65 8.56
N SER A 390 -9.91 -1.07 9.73
CA SER A 390 -10.13 -1.82 10.98
C SER A 390 -11.56 -1.58 11.48
N PRO A 391 -12.57 -2.21 10.86
CA PRO A 391 -13.96 -2.01 11.25
C PRO A 391 -14.20 -2.59 12.66
N PRO A 392 -14.86 -1.84 13.55
CA PRO A 392 -15.21 -2.31 14.88
C PRO A 392 -16.05 -3.59 14.81
N GLY A 393 -15.64 -4.65 15.52
CA GLY A 393 -16.34 -5.93 15.49
C GLY A 393 -16.36 -6.65 14.12
N GLY A 394 -15.63 -6.16 13.14
CA GLY A 394 -15.66 -6.70 11.78
C GLY A 394 -16.86 -6.25 10.95
N ASP A 395 -17.60 -5.25 11.41
CA ASP A 395 -18.80 -4.73 10.74
C ASP A 395 -18.44 -3.81 9.57
N LEU A 396 -18.60 -4.30 8.35
CA LEU A 396 -18.34 -3.55 7.12
C LEU A 396 -19.42 -2.50 6.80
N SER A 397 -20.50 -2.41 7.58
CA SER A 397 -21.54 -1.39 7.39
C SER A 397 -21.18 -0.03 8.01
N GLU A 398 -20.10 0.04 8.79
CA GLU A 398 -19.64 1.28 9.41
C GLU A 398 -19.16 2.32 8.37
N PRO A 399 -19.22 3.64 8.70
CA PRO A 399 -19.02 4.71 7.72
C PRO A 399 -17.69 4.70 6.96
N VAL A 400 -16.58 4.34 7.62
CA VAL A 400 -15.24 4.33 6.99
C VAL A 400 -15.14 3.21 5.98
N SER A 401 -15.60 1.99 6.32
CA SER A 401 -15.65 0.84 5.41
C SER A 401 -16.55 1.14 4.21
N GLN A 402 -17.74 1.69 4.44
CA GLN A 402 -18.69 2.02 3.38
C GLN A 402 -18.14 3.11 2.44
N ALA A 403 -17.53 4.15 2.98
CA ALA A 403 -16.88 5.19 2.17
C ALA A 403 -15.71 4.61 1.35
N THR A 404 -14.89 3.77 1.96
CA THR A 404 -13.75 3.12 1.31
C THR A 404 -14.20 2.20 0.16
N MET A 405 -15.22 1.37 0.37
CA MET A 405 -15.77 0.48 -0.66
C MET A 405 -16.27 1.22 -1.90
N ARG A 406 -16.74 2.46 -1.76
CA ARG A 406 -17.20 3.29 -2.89
C ARG A 406 -16.06 3.90 -3.70
N ILE A 407 -14.86 3.95 -3.13
CA ILE A 407 -13.71 4.66 -3.71
C ILE A 407 -12.72 3.68 -4.33
N VAL A 408 -12.34 2.62 -3.59
CA VAL A 408 -11.33 1.67 -4.05
C VAL A 408 -11.86 0.71 -5.12
N LYS A 409 -10.98 0.30 -6.01
CA LYS A 409 -11.31 -0.67 -7.06
C LYS A 409 -11.15 -2.11 -6.62
N VAL A 410 -10.36 -2.37 -5.59
CA VAL A 410 -10.10 -3.71 -5.05
C VAL A 410 -10.37 -3.74 -3.56
N PHE A 411 -11.01 -4.81 -3.11
CA PHE A 411 -11.39 -4.99 -1.72
C PHE A 411 -11.06 -6.42 -1.29
N TRP A 412 -10.08 -6.57 -0.40
CA TRP A 412 -9.62 -7.84 0.15
C TRP A 412 -10.15 -8.03 1.57
N ALA A 413 -11.39 -8.50 1.69
CA ALA A 413 -12.05 -8.69 2.98
C ALA A 413 -11.41 -9.83 3.78
N LEU A 414 -10.75 -9.50 4.88
CA LEU A 414 -10.18 -10.48 5.79
C LEU A 414 -11.27 -11.06 6.70
N ASP A 415 -11.20 -12.36 6.91
CA ASP A 415 -12.16 -13.13 7.71
C ASP A 415 -11.46 -13.84 8.86
N SER A 416 -11.89 -13.52 10.09
CA SER A 416 -11.35 -14.14 11.30
C SER A 416 -11.58 -15.66 11.33
N SER A 417 -12.68 -16.15 10.75
CA SER A 417 -12.97 -17.58 10.73
C SER A 417 -11.96 -18.37 9.90
N LEU A 418 -11.48 -17.77 8.80
CA LEU A 418 -10.39 -18.33 8.00
C LEU A 418 -9.07 -18.29 8.76
N ALA A 419 -8.77 -17.19 9.44
CA ALA A 419 -7.57 -17.06 10.27
C ALA A 419 -7.55 -18.09 11.41
N TYR A 420 -8.66 -18.33 12.10
CA TYR A 420 -8.79 -19.36 13.13
C TYR A 420 -8.56 -20.77 12.60
N ARG A 421 -8.96 -21.03 11.35
CA ARG A 421 -8.68 -22.30 10.66
C ARG A 421 -7.26 -22.39 10.09
N ARG A 422 -6.44 -21.36 10.31
CA ARG A 422 -5.08 -21.23 9.75
C ARG A 422 -5.04 -21.24 8.23
N HIS A 423 -6.12 -20.74 7.62
CA HIS A 423 -6.18 -20.48 6.18
C HIS A 423 -5.65 -19.08 5.91
N PHE A 424 -4.45 -18.98 5.34
CA PHE A 424 -3.81 -17.72 4.99
C PHE A 424 -3.45 -17.72 3.50
N PRO A 425 -3.50 -16.54 2.84
CA PRO A 425 -4.11 -15.29 3.32
C PRO A 425 -5.59 -15.47 3.68
N ALA A 426 -6.02 -14.86 4.78
CA ALA A 426 -7.39 -15.04 5.29
C ALA A 426 -8.43 -14.17 4.56
N ILE A 427 -8.28 -14.02 3.26
CA ILE A 427 -9.17 -13.23 2.40
C ILE A 427 -10.40 -14.06 2.06
N ASN A 428 -11.57 -13.54 2.40
CA ASN A 428 -12.83 -14.16 2.07
C ASN A 428 -13.15 -13.93 0.58
N TRP A 429 -13.18 -15.01 -0.19
CA TRP A 429 -13.40 -14.96 -1.64
C TRP A 429 -14.82 -14.61 -2.06
N LEU A 430 -15.82 -14.75 -1.18
CA LEU A 430 -17.20 -14.35 -1.47
C LEU A 430 -17.46 -12.87 -1.20
N ASN A 431 -16.72 -12.26 -0.28
CA ASN A 431 -16.88 -10.88 0.14
C ASN A 431 -15.88 -9.92 -0.48
N SER A 432 -14.93 -10.43 -1.23
CA SER A 432 -13.88 -9.65 -1.88
C SER A 432 -14.19 -9.42 -3.35
N TYR A 433 -13.63 -8.38 -3.94
CA TYR A 433 -13.78 -8.07 -5.37
C TYR A 433 -12.58 -7.32 -5.94
N SER A 434 -12.46 -7.37 -7.25
CA SER A 434 -11.58 -6.52 -8.04
C SER A 434 -12.33 -5.98 -9.25
N LEU A 435 -12.32 -4.68 -9.43
CA LEU A 435 -12.91 -4.00 -10.58
C LEU A 435 -11.90 -3.76 -11.72
N TYR A 436 -10.68 -4.28 -11.58
CA TYR A 436 -9.64 -4.17 -12.63
C TYR A 436 -9.65 -5.30 -13.65
N LEU A 437 -10.43 -6.35 -13.46
CA LEU A 437 -10.39 -7.55 -14.32
C LEU A 437 -10.54 -7.24 -15.81
N ASP A 438 -11.48 -6.38 -16.16
CA ASP A 438 -11.71 -6.01 -17.56
C ASP A 438 -10.55 -5.19 -18.14
N SER A 439 -10.00 -4.24 -17.37
CA SER A 439 -8.87 -3.43 -17.82
C SER A 439 -7.55 -4.21 -17.90
N LEU A 440 -7.42 -5.27 -17.10
CA LEU A 440 -6.25 -6.17 -17.09
C LEU A 440 -6.36 -7.34 -18.06
N ARG A 441 -7.55 -7.62 -18.58
CA ARG A 441 -7.80 -8.74 -19.51
C ARG A 441 -6.84 -8.80 -20.70
N PRO A 442 -6.54 -7.69 -21.42
CA PRO A 442 -5.57 -7.71 -22.51
C PRO A 442 -4.19 -8.19 -22.08
N TRP A 443 -3.71 -7.72 -20.93
CA TRP A 443 -2.41 -8.13 -20.39
C TRP A 443 -2.37 -9.62 -20.06
N TYR A 444 -3.39 -10.13 -19.38
CA TYR A 444 -3.47 -11.57 -19.06
C TYR A 444 -3.56 -12.44 -20.30
N SER A 445 -4.36 -12.03 -21.28
CA SER A 445 -4.50 -12.80 -22.54
C SER A 445 -3.20 -12.86 -23.32
N GLU A 446 -2.41 -11.78 -23.33
CA GLU A 446 -1.11 -11.72 -24.00
C GLU A 446 -0.04 -12.55 -23.28
N HIS A 447 0.00 -12.52 -21.94
CA HIS A 447 1.09 -13.11 -21.17
C HIS A 447 0.81 -14.52 -20.65
N LEU A 448 -0.46 -14.85 -20.39
CA LEU A 448 -0.86 -16.12 -19.76
C LEU A 448 -1.86 -16.94 -20.61
N GLY A 449 -2.32 -16.39 -21.72
CA GLY A 449 -3.33 -17.00 -22.55
C GLY A 449 -4.76 -16.63 -22.16
N PRO A 450 -5.72 -16.76 -23.10
CA PRO A 450 -7.11 -16.38 -22.88
C PRO A 450 -7.79 -17.25 -21.81
N GLU A 451 -7.33 -18.49 -21.62
CA GLU A 451 -7.92 -19.44 -20.67
C GLU A 451 -7.69 -19.04 -19.20
N TYR A 452 -6.73 -18.17 -18.91
CA TYR A 452 -6.39 -17.81 -17.54
C TYR A 452 -7.58 -17.18 -16.79
N LEU A 453 -8.23 -16.19 -17.40
CA LEU A 453 -9.41 -15.55 -16.79
C LEU A 453 -10.64 -16.44 -16.86
N GLU A 454 -10.79 -17.29 -17.86
CA GLU A 454 -11.85 -18.29 -17.92
C GLU A 454 -11.72 -19.31 -16.76
N ASN A 455 -10.50 -19.75 -16.45
CA ASN A 455 -10.23 -20.62 -15.31
C ASN A 455 -10.55 -19.92 -13.98
N ARG A 456 -10.23 -18.64 -13.88
CA ARG A 456 -10.59 -17.84 -12.71
C ARG A 456 -12.12 -17.73 -12.55
N GLU A 457 -12.84 -17.43 -13.61
CA GLU A 457 -14.30 -17.31 -13.59
C GLU A 457 -14.96 -18.64 -13.20
N TRP A 458 -14.46 -19.74 -13.79
CA TRP A 458 -14.87 -21.08 -13.40
C TRP A 458 -14.63 -21.37 -11.92
N ALA A 459 -13.44 -21.07 -11.40
CA ALA A 459 -13.09 -21.30 -10.00
C ALA A 459 -13.97 -20.49 -9.02
N MET A 460 -14.27 -19.24 -9.38
CA MET A 460 -15.19 -18.39 -8.59
C MET A 460 -16.60 -18.98 -8.58
N ALA A 461 -17.09 -19.49 -9.70
CA ALA A 461 -18.39 -20.13 -9.79
C ALA A 461 -18.45 -21.42 -8.93
N MET A 462 -17.38 -22.22 -8.92
CA MET A 462 -17.25 -23.40 -8.07
C MET A 462 -17.31 -23.06 -6.57
N LEU A 463 -16.62 -22.01 -6.15
CA LEU A 463 -16.64 -21.56 -4.75
C LEU A 463 -18.01 -20.99 -4.35
N GLN A 464 -18.70 -20.32 -5.24
CA GLN A 464 -20.05 -19.84 -5.01
C GLN A 464 -21.04 -21.01 -4.87
N GLU A 465 -20.93 -22.01 -5.76
CA GLU A 465 -21.78 -23.19 -5.71
C GLU A 465 -21.49 -24.05 -4.47
N GLU A 466 -20.24 -24.16 -4.04
CA GLU A 466 -19.89 -24.79 -2.76
C GLU A 466 -20.65 -24.15 -1.59
N SER A 467 -20.75 -22.83 -1.55
CA SER A 467 -21.50 -22.12 -0.50
C SER A 467 -22.96 -22.52 -0.48
N ASN A 468 -23.59 -22.59 -1.66
CA ASN A 468 -25.00 -23.02 -1.79
C ASN A 468 -25.18 -24.49 -1.38
N LEU A 469 -24.29 -25.37 -1.84
CA LEU A 469 -24.35 -26.80 -1.51
C LEU A 469 -24.10 -27.09 -0.03
N ASN A 470 -23.25 -26.31 0.65
CA ASN A 470 -23.01 -26.49 2.07
C ASN A 470 -24.26 -26.23 2.92
N GLU A 471 -25.14 -25.31 2.52
CA GLU A 471 -26.44 -25.12 3.18
C GLU A 471 -27.32 -26.38 3.05
N ILE A 472 -27.32 -27.00 1.87
CA ILE A 472 -28.04 -28.24 1.61
C ILE A 472 -27.43 -29.40 2.40
N VAL A 473 -26.11 -29.54 2.43
CA VAL A 473 -25.39 -30.59 3.18
C VAL A 473 -25.71 -30.55 4.67
N GLN A 474 -25.85 -29.35 5.24
CA GLN A 474 -26.24 -29.21 6.66
C GLN A 474 -27.63 -29.77 6.96
N LEU A 475 -28.53 -29.81 5.98
CA LEU A 475 -29.91 -30.26 6.14
C LEU A 475 -30.09 -31.76 5.84
N VAL A 476 -29.45 -32.27 4.78
CA VAL A 476 -29.71 -33.61 4.25
C VAL A 476 -28.50 -34.53 4.23
N GLY A 477 -27.32 -34.05 4.55
CA GLY A 477 -26.07 -34.81 4.49
C GLY A 477 -25.44 -34.86 3.09
N LYS A 478 -24.11 -35.09 3.02
CA LYS A 478 -23.32 -35.10 1.80
C LYS A 478 -23.71 -36.27 0.85
N ASP A 479 -24.04 -37.42 1.40
CA ASP A 479 -24.34 -38.62 0.61
C ASP A 479 -25.66 -38.53 -0.17
N SER A 480 -26.48 -37.52 0.15
CA SER A 480 -27.76 -37.27 -0.56
C SER A 480 -27.59 -36.41 -1.81
N LEU A 481 -26.39 -35.89 -2.05
CA LEU A 481 -26.09 -35.04 -3.20
C LEU A 481 -25.90 -35.88 -4.47
N SER A 482 -26.17 -35.28 -5.62
CA SER A 482 -25.82 -35.83 -6.92
C SER A 482 -24.33 -36.06 -7.07
N ALA A 483 -23.91 -36.95 -7.97
CA ALA A 483 -22.49 -37.17 -8.28
C ALA A 483 -21.79 -35.85 -8.70
N LYS A 484 -22.45 -35.05 -9.52
CA LYS A 484 -21.96 -33.73 -9.93
C LYS A 484 -21.73 -32.81 -8.73
N ASP A 485 -22.68 -32.73 -7.80
CA ASP A 485 -22.56 -31.84 -6.64
C ASP A 485 -21.45 -32.28 -5.69
N GLN A 486 -21.27 -33.62 -5.53
CA GLN A 486 -20.17 -34.16 -4.74
C GLN A 486 -18.80 -33.84 -5.37
N ILE A 487 -18.67 -33.88 -6.70
CA ILE A 487 -17.46 -33.48 -7.43
C ILE A 487 -17.23 -31.97 -7.24
N THR A 488 -18.28 -31.16 -7.36
CA THR A 488 -18.21 -29.72 -7.13
C THR A 488 -17.66 -29.40 -5.74
N LEU A 489 -18.13 -30.06 -4.68
CA LEU A 489 -17.62 -29.88 -3.32
C LEU A 489 -16.14 -30.27 -3.19
N GLU A 490 -15.73 -31.38 -3.82
CA GLU A 490 -14.32 -31.81 -3.78
C GLU A 490 -13.41 -30.81 -4.52
N VAL A 491 -13.82 -30.39 -5.70
CA VAL A 491 -13.05 -29.43 -6.52
C VAL A 491 -12.98 -28.05 -5.84
N ALA A 492 -14.07 -27.59 -5.25
CA ALA A 492 -14.07 -26.35 -4.48
C ALA A 492 -13.13 -26.44 -3.25
N ARG A 493 -13.06 -27.60 -2.60
CA ARG A 493 -12.09 -27.86 -1.55
C ARG A 493 -10.65 -27.76 -2.07
N MET A 494 -10.37 -28.33 -3.25
CA MET A 494 -9.06 -28.22 -3.90
C MET A 494 -8.70 -26.74 -4.18
N ILE A 495 -9.65 -25.97 -4.70
CA ILE A 495 -9.42 -24.54 -4.96
C ILE A 495 -9.07 -23.82 -3.65
N ARG A 496 -9.81 -24.06 -2.57
CA ARG A 496 -9.55 -23.40 -1.28
C ARG A 496 -8.25 -23.84 -0.63
N GLU A 497 -8.01 -25.14 -0.51
CA GLU A 497 -6.92 -25.69 0.28
C GLU A 497 -5.62 -25.85 -0.51
N ASP A 498 -5.71 -26.23 -1.78
CA ASP A 498 -4.54 -26.52 -2.59
C ASP A 498 -4.07 -25.30 -3.38
N PHE A 499 -4.97 -24.40 -3.76
CA PHE A 499 -4.63 -23.20 -4.54
C PHE A 499 -4.64 -21.91 -3.71
N LEU A 500 -5.74 -21.58 -3.02
CA LEU A 500 -5.87 -20.30 -2.32
C LEU A 500 -5.06 -20.25 -1.03
N GLN A 501 -5.00 -21.34 -0.27
CA GLN A 501 -4.17 -21.40 0.92
C GLN A 501 -2.69 -21.39 0.56
N GLN A 502 -1.95 -20.46 1.15
CA GLN A 502 -0.55 -20.23 0.84
C GLN A 502 0.25 -20.07 2.13
N ASN A 503 1.38 -20.76 2.26
CA ASN A 503 2.20 -20.74 3.45
C ASN A 503 3.36 -19.73 3.28
N SER A 504 3.27 -18.60 3.97
CA SER A 504 4.29 -17.54 3.93
C SER A 504 5.65 -17.93 4.54
N PHE A 505 5.71 -19.03 5.30
CA PHE A 505 6.93 -19.53 5.92
C PHE A 505 7.61 -20.64 5.11
N ALA A 506 7.00 -21.10 4.03
CA ALA A 506 7.56 -22.12 3.15
C ALA A 506 8.16 -21.46 1.90
N ASP A 507 9.47 -21.57 1.70
CA ASP A 507 10.19 -20.90 0.60
C ASP A 507 9.57 -21.15 -0.79
N ASN A 508 9.09 -22.36 -1.03
CA ASN A 508 8.49 -22.73 -2.32
C ASN A 508 7.01 -22.31 -2.47
N ASP A 509 6.36 -21.84 -1.41
CA ASP A 509 4.94 -21.46 -1.41
C ASP A 509 4.70 -19.99 -1.04
N ALA A 510 5.67 -19.33 -0.40
CA ALA A 510 5.54 -17.93 0.03
C ALA A 510 5.32 -16.96 -1.14
N TYR A 511 5.86 -17.29 -2.31
CA TYR A 511 5.71 -16.55 -3.55
C TYR A 511 5.38 -17.50 -4.70
N SER A 512 4.36 -17.17 -5.47
CA SER A 512 3.96 -17.93 -6.65
C SER A 512 3.91 -17.02 -7.88
N GLU A 513 4.70 -17.33 -8.89
CA GLU A 513 4.68 -16.57 -10.14
C GLU A 513 3.43 -16.86 -10.99
N TYR A 514 3.07 -15.95 -11.88
CA TYR A 514 1.85 -16.07 -12.71
C TYR A 514 1.76 -17.38 -13.50
N ASP A 515 2.83 -17.81 -14.16
CA ASP A 515 2.84 -19.07 -14.93
C ASP A 515 2.51 -20.27 -14.03
N ARG A 516 3.07 -20.29 -12.83
CA ARG A 516 2.80 -21.35 -11.85
C ARG A 516 1.33 -21.31 -11.39
N GLN A 517 0.81 -20.14 -11.07
CA GLN A 517 -0.59 -19.96 -10.69
C GLN A 517 -1.54 -20.44 -11.78
N ALA A 518 -1.27 -20.05 -13.05
CA ALA A 518 -2.06 -20.45 -14.20
C ALA A 518 -2.09 -21.98 -14.37
N ARG A 519 -0.94 -22.64 -14.25
CA ARG A 519 -0.83 -24.10 -14.38
C ARG A 519 -1.51 -24.85 -13.25
N MET A 520 -1.37 -24.36 -12.01
CA MET A 520 -2.04 -24.97 -10.87
C MET A 520 -3.56 -24.93 -11.01
N LEU A 521 -4.11 -23.79 -11.38
CA LEU A 521 -5.56 -23.64 -11.53
C LEU A 521 -6.09 -24.44 -12.73
N ALA A 522 -5.36 -24.45 -13.85
CA ALA A 522 -5.70 -25.26 -15.02
C ALA A 522 -5.72 -26.77 -14.69
N MET A 523 -4.77 -27.24 -13.89
CA MET A 523 -4.71 -28.64 -13.45
C MET A 523 -5.92 -29.03 -12.60
N ILE A 524 -6.38 -28.16 -11.70
CA ILE A 524 -7.59 -28.40 -10.90
C ILE A 524 -8.84 -28.42 -11.81
N ARG A 525 -8.92 -27.50 -12.79
CA ARG A 525 -10.03 -27.51 -13.76
C ARG A 525 -10.04 -28.78 -14.61
N GLN A 526 -8.88 -29.28 -15.02
CA GLN A 526 -8.78 -30.52 -15.77
C GLN A 526 -9.22 -31.72 -14.91
N TYR A 527 -8.86 -31.76 -13.63
CA TYR A 527 -9.37 -32.76 -12.69
C TYR A 527 -10.90 -32.74 -12.62
N ASP A 528 -11.52 -31.56 -12.48
CA ASP A 528 -12.98 -31.41 -12.49
C ASP A 528 -13.61 -31.98 -13.75
N THR A 529 -13.13 -31.56 -14.92
CA THR A 529 -13.66 -31.99 -16.22
C THR A 529 -13.56 -33.51 -16.39
N GLN A 530 -12.43 -34.09 -16.02
CA GLN A 530 -12.19 -35.53 -16.18
C GLN A 530 -13.00 -36.34 -15.17
N CYS A 531 -13.14 -35.88 -13.92
CA CYS A 531 -13.98 -36.56 -12.92
C CYS A 531 -15.46 -36.54 -13.30
N LEU A 532 -15.98 -35.42 -13.82
CA LEU A 532 -17.35 -35.35 -14.34
C LEU A 532 -17.58 -36.37 -15.47
N SER A 533 -16.67 -36.39 -16.45
CA SER A 533 -16.75 -37.34 -17.54
C SER A 533 -16.65 -38.81 -17.08
N ALA A 534 -15.78 -39.11 -16.13
CA ALA A 534 -15.65 -40.46 -15.58
C ALA A 534 -16.88 -40.87 -14.78
N ALA A 535 -17.50 -39.99 -14.02
CA ALA A 535 -18.72 -40.23 -13.27
C ALA A 535 -19.94 -40.50 -14.19
N GLU A 536 -20.02 -39.79 -15.34
CA GLU A 536 -21.02 -40.02 -16.37
C GLU A 536 -20.89 -41.42 -17.02
N ARG A 537 -19.69 -42.01 -17.01
CA ARG A 537 -19.35 -43.35 -17.49
C ARG A 537 -19.40 -44.42 -16.40
N GLY A 538 -20.05 -44.15 -15.27
CA GLY A 538 -20.21 -45.10 -14.18
C GLY A 538 -19.00 -45.18 -13.23
N GLY A 539 -18.02 -44.30 -13.32
CA GLY A 539 -16.85 -44.27 -12.44
C GLY A 539 -17.21 -44.00 -10.98
N ASN A 540 -16.61 -44.76 -10.07
CA ASN A 540 -16.86 -44.67 -8.65
C ASN A 540 -16.25 -43.38 -8.06
N LEU A 541 -17.08 -42.54 -7.42
CA LEU A 541 -16.65 -41.25 -6.85
C LEU A 541 -15.59 -41.40 -5.75
N SER A 542 -15.75 -42.42 -4.88
CA SER A 542 -14.78 -42.63 -3.79
C SER A 542 -13.38 -43.00 -4.34
N GLU A 543 -13.33 -43.75 -5.46
CA GLU A 543 -12.09 -44.08 -6.14
C GLU A 543 -11.50 -42.85 -6.81
N LEU A 544 -12.32 -42.02 -7.50
CA LEU A 544 -11.91 -40.77 -8.11
C LEU A 544 -11.30 -39.77 -7.12
N PHE A 545 -11.88 -39.66 -5.94
CA PHE A 545 -11.38 -38.76 -4.88
C PHE A 545 -10.13 -39.28 -4.16
N ALA A 546 -9.84 -40.57 -4.30
CA ALA A 546 -8.71 -41.23 -3.64
C ALA A 546 -7.53 -41.56 -4.56
N ILE A 547 -7.54 -41.09 -5.83
CA ILE A 547 -6.41 -41.32 -6.73
C ILE A 547 -5.12 -40.71 -6.18
N PRO A 548 -3.96 -41.38 -6.34
CA PRO A 548 -2.67 -40.82 -5.91
C PRO A 548 -2.36 -39.43 -6.48
N ALA A 549 -2.75 -39.17 -7.72
CA ALA A 549 -2.57 -37.88 -8.36
C ALA A 549 -3.29 -36.75 -7.60
N ARG A 550 -4.46 -37.00 -6.99
CA ARG A 550 -5.19 -36.01 -6.18
C ARG A 550 -4.37 -35.51 -4.98
N GLU A 551 -3.69 -36.41 -4.29
CA GLU A 551 -2.81 -36.05 -3.18
C GLU A 551 -1.59 -35.24 -3.65
N LYS A 552 -1.02 -35.62 -4.79
CA LYS A 552 0.10 -34.90 -5.38
C LYS A 552 -0.29 -33.49 -5.85
N ILE A 553 -1.51 -33.29 -6.36
CA ILE A 553 -2.05 -31.96 -6.68
C ILE A 553 -2.06 -31.09 -5.42
N GLY A 554 -2.51 -31.61 -4.28
CA GLY A 554 -2.50 -30.89 -3.02
C GLY A 554 -1.09 -30.48 -2.55
N ARG A 555 -0.06 -31.21 -2.97
CA ARG A 555 1.34 -30.91 -2.67
C ARG A 555 2.06 -30.09 -3.75
N ALA A 556 1.42 -29.81 -4.87
CA ALA A 556 2.03 -29.13 -6.02
C ALA A 556 2.58 -27.74 -5.67
N LYS A 557 1.95 -27.05 -4.71
CA LYS A 557 2.42 -25.75 -4.22
C LYS A 557 3.79 -25.79 -3.53
N GLY A 558 4.23 -26.95 -3.03
CA GLY A 558 5.54 -27.14 -2.40
C GLY A 558 6.67 -27.55 -3.36
N VAL A 559 6.40 -27.74 -4.63
CA VAL A 559 7.43 -28.09 -5.62
C VAL A 559 8.38 -26.89 -5.82
N PRO A 560 9.70 -27.12 -5.89
CA PRO A 560 10.66 -26.04 -6.14
C PRO A 560 10.39 -25.28 -7.43
N ALA A 561 10.71 -23.96 -7.43
CA ALA A 561 10.42 -23.06 -8.55
C ALA A 561 11.11 -23.44 -9.86
N ASP A 562 12.23 -24.12 -9.81
CA ASP A 562 12.99 -24.62 -10.97
C ASP A 562 12.46 -25.94 -11.53
N GLN A 563 11.55 -26.64 -10.84
CA GLN A 563 11.09 -27.99 -11.17
C GLN A 563 9.60 -28.09 -11.47
N TYR A 564 8.81 -27.07 -11.14
CA TYR A 564 7.34 -27.19 -11.20
C TYR A 564 6.81 -27.46 -12.62
N LYS A 565 7.43 -26.95 -13.67
CA LYS A 565 6.95 -27.13 -15.05
C LYS A 565 6.91 -28.60 -15.43
N ASP A 566 7.99 -29.30 -15.23
CA ASP A 566 8.10 -30.73 -15.52
C ASP A 566 7.27 -31.58 -14.57
N ALA A 567 7.29 -31.22 -13.27
CA ALA A 567 6.51 -31.91 -12.26
C ALA A 567 5.00 -31.84 -12.53
N TYR A 568 4.48 -30.67 -12.94
CA TYR A 568 3.07 -30.49 -13.25
C TYR A 568 2.68 -31.18 -14.55
N ALA A 569 3.53 -31.16 -15.57
CA ALA A 569 3.29 -31.90 -16.81
C ALA A 569 3.17 -33.42 -16.56
N ASN A 570 4.09 -33.99 -15.79
CA ASN A 570 4.04 -35.39 -15.42
C ASN A 570 2.82 -35.74 -14.57
N LEU A 571 2.44 -34.87 -13.64
CA LEU A 571 1.28 -35.07 -12.78
C LEU A 571 -0.03 -35.03 -13.55
N LEU A 572 -0.13 -34.19 -14.59
CA LEU A 572 -1.29 -34.17 -15.49
C LEU A 572 -1.48 -35.49 -16.22
N VAL A 573 -0.41 -36.06 -16.76
CA VAL A 573 -0.45 -37.40 -17.43
C VAL A 573 -0.86 -38.48 -16.44
N GLU A 574 -0.25 -38.52 -15.27
CA GLU A 574 -0.59 -39.49 -14.21
C GLU A 574 -2.06 -39.39 -13.78
N MET A 575 -2.57 -38.18 -13.64
CA MET A 575 -3.96 -37.91 -13.28
C MET A 575 -4.93 -38.45 -14.36
N GLU A 576 -4.63 -38.17 -15.62
CA GLU A 576 -5.43 -38.60 -16.76
C GLU A 576 -5.49 -40.13 -16.84
N GLU A 577 -4.36 -40.80 -16.70
CA GLU A 577 -4.29 -42.28 -16.70
C GLU A 577 -5.08 -42.92 -15.57
N GLN A 578 -4.97 -42.36 -14.36
CA GLN A 578 -5.67 -42.88 -13.18
C GLN A 578 -7.19 -42.68 -13.25
N ILE A 579 -7.65 -41.53 -13.75
CA ILE A 579 -9.09 -41.26 -13.92
C ILE A 579 -9.66 -42.11 -15.05
N ALA A 580 -8.95 -42.26 -16.16
CA ALA A 580 -9.36 -43.10 -17.31
C ALA A 580 -9.55 -44.57 -16.90
N ALA A 581 -8.64 -45.09 -16.07
CA ALA A 581 -8.73 -46.47 -15.57
C ALA A 581 -10.01 -46.71 -14.74
N ILE A 582 -10.42 -45.72 -13.91
CA ILE A 582 -11.66 -45.80 -13.10
C ILE A 582 -12.89 -45.72 -14.02
N ALA A 583 -12.88 -44.83 -15.02
CA ALA A 583 -13.97 -44.72 -15.98
C ALA A 583 -14.16 -46.01 -16.80
N GLU A 584 -13.09 -46.65 -17.27
CA GLU A 584 -13.16 -47.93 -17.98
C GLU A 584 -13.65 -49.09 -17.14
N LYS A 585 -13.38 -49.07 -15.81
CA LYS A 585 -13.91 -50.03 -14.87
C LYS A 585 -15.41 -49.82 -14.68
N GLY A 586 -15.87 -48.58 -14.55
CA GLY A 586 -17.29 -48.25 -14.43
C GLY A 586 -18.10 -48.75 -15.63
N GLU A 587 -17.62 -48.47 -16.85
CA GLU A 587 -18.30 -48.96 -18.07
C GLU A 587 -18.42 -50.49 -18.21
N LYS A 588 -17.56 -51.26 -17.53
CA LYS A 588 -17.62 -52.73 -17.55
C LYS A 588 -18.55 -53.30 -16.46
N GLU A 589 -18.85 -52.49 -15.43
CA GLU A 589 -19.72 -52.89 -14.34
C GLU A 589 -21.19 -52.49 -14.56
N GLU A 590 -21.51 -51.58 -15.49
CA GLU A 590 -22.84 -51.33 -16.04
C GLU A 590 -23.19 -52.39 -17.12
#